data_5f20782b491c1b53fb99bfcd0c684a24
#
_entry.id   5f20782b491c1b53fb99bfcd0c684a24
#
_cell.length_a   1.000
_cell.length_b   1.000
_cell.length_c   1.000
_cell.angle_alpha   90.00
_cell.angle_beta   90.00
_cell.angle_gamma   90.00
#
_symmetry.space_group_name_H-M   'P 1'
#
loop_
_entity.id
_entity.type
_entity.pdbx_description
1 polymer ?
#
loop_
_entity_poly.entity_id
_entity_poly.type
_entity_poly.pdbx_seq_one_letter_code
_entity_poly.pdbx_strand_id
1 'polypeptide(L)'
;MCIRDRYETLQVPFSYLSAQQELDLVEKCRKTNMGFIAMKALSGGLINNSAAAYAYLAQFAHVLPIWGVQRESELDEFLSYVENPPALTEELEAVISHDRQELQGEFCRGCGYCMPCPAGIEINNCARMSLMIRRAPSAAQLTPEMQEKMLQIENCLHCGKCKSKCPYNLDTPALLERNLKDYKEILAGKAI
;
A
#
# COMPACT_ATOMS: atom_id res chain seq x y z
N MET A 1 -7.25 28.32 -8.92
CA MET A 1 -8.60 27.81 -8.65
C MET A 1 -8.45 26.60 -7.73
N CYS A 2 -8.94 26.66 -6.51
CA CYS A 2 -8.83 25.54 -5.57
C CYS A 2 -9.97 24.57 -5.84
N ILE A 3 -9.65 23.32 -6.22
CA ILE A 3 -10.65 22.26 -6.47
C ILE A 3 -11.46 21.94 -5.20
N ARG A 4 -10.87 22.22 -4.03
CA ARG A 4 -11.43 21.93 -2.70
C ARG A 4 -12.70 22.68 -2.34
N ASP A 5 -12.99 23.79 -3.02
CA ASP A 5 -14.20 24.61 -2.78
C ASP A 5 -15.44 24.04 -3.48
N ARG A 6 -15.29 22.93 -4.24
CA ARG A 6 -16.32 22.40 -5.14
C ARG A 6 -16.80 20.99 -4.78
N TYR A 7 -16.16 20.35 -3.81
CA TYR A 7 -16.43 18.98 -3.43
C TYR A 7 -16.62 18.86 -1.92
N GLU A 8 -17.57 18.05 -1.51
CA GLU A 8 -17.88 17.75 -0.11
C GLU A 8 -16.94 16.71 0.48
N THR A 9 -16.35 15.88 -0.38
CA THR A 9 -15.47 14.78 0.03
C THR A 9 -14.22 14.69 -0.83
N LEU A 10 -13.14 14.18 -0.22
CA LEU A 10 -11.88 13.85 -0.88
C LEU A 10 -11.54 12.39 -0.61
N GLN A 11 -11.25 11.62 -1.66
CA GLN A 11 -10.84 10.22 -1.56
C GLN A 11 -9.38 10.06 -2.00
N VAL A 12 -8.50 9.65 -1.07
CA VAL A 12 -7.07 9.40 -1.33
C VAL A 12 -6.58 8.22 -0.51
N PRO A 13 -5.44 7.58 -0.88
CA PRO A 13 -4.81 6.56 -0.06
C PRO A 13 -4.40 7.14 1.29
N PHE A 14 -4.82 6.48 2.38
CA PHE A 14 -4.41 6.86 3.73
C PHE A 14 -4.42 5.65 4.67
N SER A 15 -3.32 5.47 5.38
CA SER A 15 -3.11 4.41 6.37
C SER A 15 -2.07 4.87 7.39
N TYR A 16 -1.72 4.05 8.36
CA TYR A 16 -0.64 4.38 9.30
C TYR A 16 0.78 4.40 8.65
N LEU A 17 0.90 3.97 7.40
CA LEU A 17 2.13 4.08 6.60
C LEU A 17 2.20 5.38 5.78
N SER A 18 1.21 6.26 5.91
CA SER A 18 1.17 7.53 5.21
C SER A 18 2.24 8.49 5.72
N ALA A 19 2.77 9.31 4.82
CA ALA A 19 3.75 10.33 5.16
C ALA A 19 3.09 11.59 5.74
N GLN A 20 3.89 12.56 6.20
CA GLN A 20 3.39 13.80 6.77
C GLN A 20 2.48 14.57 5.81
N GLN A 21 2.75 14.51 4.52
CA GLN A 21 1.94 15.19 3.50
C GLN A 21 0.47 14.73 3.50
N GLU A 22 0.22 13.44 3.68
CA GLU A 22 -1.13 12.90 3.77
C GLU A 22 -1.80 13.30 5.09
N LEU A 23 -1.05 13.32 6.20
CA LEU A 23 -1.55 13.81 7.50
C LEU A 23 -1.95 15.29 7.43
N ASP A 24 -1.13 16.12 6.79
CA ASP A 24 -1.44 17.54 6.57
C ASP A 24 -2.70 17.72 5.71
N LEU A 25 -2.93 16.82 4.75
CA LEU A 25 -4.12 16.82 3.92
C LEU A 25 -5.38 16.45 4.72
N VAL A 26 -5.28 15.43 5.59
CA VAL A 26 -6.36 15.04 6.51
C VAL A 26 -6.75 16.21 7.41
N GLU A 27 -5.76 16.87 8.02
CA GLU A 27 -6.00 18.03 8.87
C GLU A 27 -6.61 19.22 8.11
N LYS A 28 -6.22 19.40 6.86
CA LYS A 28 -6.78 20.43 6.00
C LYS A 28 -8.24 20.14 5.65
N CYS A 29 -8.61 18.90 5.36
CA CYS A 29 -9.99 18.49 5.14
C CYS A 29 -10.82 18.73 6.40
N ARG A 30 -10.30 18.38 7.57
CA ARG A 30 -10.94 18.66 8.86
C ARG A 30 -11.27 20.14 9.04
N LYS A 31 -10.29 21.04 8.79
CA LYS A 31 -10.46 22.50 8.93
C LYS A 31 -11.45 23.11 7.95
N THR A 32 -11.63 22.49 6.79
CA THR A 32 -12.58 22.97 5.75
C THR A 32 -13.91 22.25 5.77
N ASN A 33 -14.17 21.41 6.78
CA ASN A 33 -15.37 20.57 6.89
C ASN A 33 -15.61 19.69 5.65
N MET A 34 -14.52 19.21 5.04
CA MET A 34 -14.54 18.29 3.90
C MET A 34 -14.40 16.87 4.44
N GLY A 35 -15.31 15.96 4.05
CA GLY A 35 -15.19 14.54 4.38
C GLY A 35 -13.95 13.92 3.75
N PHE A 36 -13.24 13.06 4.50
CA PHE A 36 -12.04 12.38 4.00
C PHE A 36 -12.31 10.88 3.90
N ILE A 37 -12.20 10.31 2.70
CA ILE A 37 -12.37 8.88 2.45
C ILE A 37 -10.99 8.26 2.28
N ALA A 38 -10.58 7.47 3.28
CA ALA A 38 -9.28 6.80 3.30
C ALA A 38 -9.33 5.49 2.48
N MET A 39 -8.97 5.56 1.21
CA MET A 39 -8.81 4.34 0.41
C MET A 39 -7.48 3.65 0.73
N LYS A 40 -7.40 2.34 0.43
CA LYS A 40 -6.21 1.52 0.72
C LYS A 40 -5.78 1.59 2.19
N ALA A 41 -6.73 1.55 3.10
CA ALA A 41 -6.48 1.61 4.54
C ALA A 41 -5.55 0.49 5.05
N LEU A 42 -5.49 -0.65 4.34
CA LEU A 42 -4.54 -1.76 4.56
C LEU A 42 -3.32 -1.70 3.59
N SER A 43 -3.03 -0.54 2.99
CA SER A 43 -1.89 -0.34 2.07
C SER A 43 -1.77 -1.37 0.95
N GLY A 44 -2.92 -1.90 0.47
CA GLY A 44 -2.96 -2.90 -0.59
C GLY A 44 -2.37 -4.25 -0.16
N GLY A 45 -2.59 -4.67 1.08
CA GLY A 45 -2.15 -5.93 1.65
C GLY A 45 -0.75 -5.90 2.31
N LEU A 46 -0.15 -4.72 2.45
CA LEU A 46 1.11 -4.57 3.20
C LEU A 46 0.87 -4.51 4.71
N ILE A 47 -0.28 -4.01 5.12
CA ILE A 47 -0.74 -4.03 6.51
C ILE A 47 -1.57 -5.30 6.71
N ASN A 48 -1.11 -6.17 7.57
CA ASN A 48 -1.76 -7.45 7.89
C ASN A 48 -2.31 -7.51 9.33
N ASN A 49 -2.10 -6.49 10.15
CA ASN A 49 -2.75 -6.34 11.45
C ASN A 49 -3.94 -5.37 11.31
N SER A 50 -5.14 -5.95 11.18
CA SER A 50 -6.40 -5.22 10.99
C SER A 50 -6.75 -4.36 12.21
N ALA A 51 -6.51 -4.86 13.43
CA ALA A 51 -6.78 -4.15 14.68
C ALA A 51 -5.92 -2.88 14.80
N ALA A 52 -4.63 -2.96 14.45
CA ALA A 52 -3.74 -1.81 14.43
C ALA A 52 -4.18 -0.76 13.38
N ALA A 53 -4.60 -1.22 12.20
CA ALA A 53 -5.11 -0.34 11.15
C ALA A 53 -6.41 0.36 11.58
N TYR A 54 -7.33 -0.40 12.17
CA TYR A 54 -8.60 0.13 12.65
C TYR A 54 -8.39 1.15 13.78
N ALA A 55 -7.64 0.76 14.83
CA ALA A 55 -7.36 1.62 15.98
C ALA A 55 -6.64 2.92 15.59
N TYR A 56 -5.71 2.86 14.62
CA TYR A 56 -5.05 4.05 14.11
C TYR A 56 -6.02 5.00 13.38
N LEU A 57 -6.84 4.48 12.48
CA LEU A 57 -7.75 5.31 11.68
C LEU A 57 -8.93 5.84 12.50
N ALA A 58 -9.35 5.12 13.55
CA ALA A 58 -10.40 5.56 14.47
C ALA A 58 -10.06 6.85 15.24
N GLN A 59 -8.78 7.25 15.31
CA GLN A 59 -8.38 8.52 15.92
C GLN A 59 -8.85 9.75 15.11
N PHE A 60 -9.23 9.57 13.84
CA PHE A 60 -9.61 10.64 12.92
C PHE A 60 -11.13 10.63 12.70
N ALA A 61 -11.89 11.29 13.55
CA ALA A 61 -13.36 11.25 13.54
C ALA A 61 -14.01 11.68 12.20
N HIS A 62 -13.30 12.41 11.34
CA HIS A 62 -13.78 12.87 10.03
C HIS A 62 -13.24 12.03 8.85
N VAL A 63 -12.52 10.95 9.16
CA VAL A 63 -11.96 10.02 8.16
C VAL A 63 -12.82 8.77 8.09
N LEU A 64 -13.30 8.44 6.91
CA LEU A 64 -14.01 7.21 6.62
C LEU A 64 -13.08 6.22 5.92
N PRO A 65 -12.60 5.15 6.58
CA PRO A 65 -11.77 4.16 5.94
C PRO A 65 -12.57 3.22 5.02
N ILE A 66 -11.95 2.85 3.88
CA ILE A 66 -12.43 1.78 3.01
C ILE A 66 -11.52 0.56 3.21
N TRP A 67 -12.06 -0.51 3.76
CA TRP A 67 -11.37 -1.75 4.02
C TRP A 67 -11.39 -2.66 2.78
N GLY A 68 -10.23 -3.20 2.41
CA GLY A 68 -10.12 -4.20 1.36
C GLY A 68 -10.30 -5.60 1.95
N VAL A 69 -11.50 -6.15 1.81
CA VAL A 69 -11.88 -7.47 2.31
C VAL A 69 -11.88 -8.46 1.14
N GLN A 70 -11.25 -9.62 1.30
CA GLN A 70 -11.16 -10.68 0.29
C GLN A 70 -11.79 -12.00 0.77
N ARG A 71 -11.96 -12.18 2.08
CA ARG A 71 -12.49 -13.41 2.71
C ARG A 71 -13.59 -13.05 3.68
N GLU A 72 -14.52 -13.96 3.86
CA GLU A 72 -15.64 -13.83 4.82
C GLU A 72 -15.12 -13.62 6.25
N SER A 73 -14.09 -14.37 6.65
CA SER A 73 -13.45 -14.19 7.96
C SER A 73 -12.87 -12.81 8.21
N GLU A 74 -12.39 -12.12 7.17
CA GLU A 74 -11.92 -10.74 7.27
C GLU A 74 -13.10 -9.76 7.44
N LEU A 75 -14.22 -10.07 6.79
CA LEU A 75 -15.45 -9.28 6.97
C LEU A 75 -15.97 -9.43 8.40
N ASP A 76 -16.06 -10.65 8.91
CA ASP A 76 -16.51 -10.93 10.27
C ASP A 76 -15.62 -10.21 11.30
N GLU A 77 -14.31 -10.22 11.08
CA GLU A 77 -13.36 -9.51 11.92
C GLU A 77 -13.65 -7.98 11.95
N PHE A 78 -13.81 -7.35 10.79
CA PHE A 78 -14.14 -5.92 10.73
C PHE A 78 -15.54 -5.60 11.29
N LEU A 79 -16.51 -6.48 11.13
CA LEU A 79 -17.83 -6.32 11.73
C LEU A 79 -17.76 -6.39 13.27
N SER A 80 -16.91 -7.27 13.82
CA SER A 80 -16.68 -7.32 15.28
C SER A 80 -16.12 -6.03 15.85
N TYR A 81 -15.34 -5.26 15.07
CA TYR A 81 -14.80 -3.96 15.47
C TYR A 81 -15.87 -2.85 15.51
N VAL A 82 -16.99 -3.03 14.83
CA VAL A 82 -18.13 -2.09 14.95
C VAL A 82 -18.77 -2.21 16.35
N GLU A 83 -18.85 -3.43 16.89
CA GLU A 83 -19.39 -3.69 18.22
C GLU A 83 -18.34 -3.44 19.32
N ASN A 84 -17.12 -3.86 19.10
CA ASN A 84 -16.00 -3.77 20.05
C ASN A 84 -14.77 -3.16 19.36
N PRO A 85 -14.73 -1.83 19.16
CA PRO A 85 -13.63 -1.19 18.46
C PRO A 85 -12.30 -1.37 19.21
N PRO A 86 -11.23 -1.85 18.56
CA PRO A 86 -9.92 -1.96 19.18
C PRO A 86 -9.40 -0.56 19.57
N ALA A 87 -9.00 -0.41 20.83
CA ALA A 87 -8.31 0.78 21.30
C ALA A 87 -6.84 0.73 20.86
N LEU A 88 -6.25 1.90 20.62
CA LEU A 88 -4.82 1.99 20.31
C LEU A 88 -4.01 1.78 21.61
N THR A 89 -3.58 0.53 21.83
CA THR A 89 -2.74 0.13 22.96
C THR A 89 -1.26 0.28 22.63
N GLU A 90 -0.39 0.24 23.65
CA GLU A 90 1.07 0.25 23.45
C GLU A 90 1.55 -0.91 22.56
N GLU A 91 0.89 -2.08 22.63
CA GLU A 91 1.20 -3.22 21.77
C GLU A 91 0.87 -2.93 20.30
N LEU A 92 -0.29 -2.32 20.02
CA LEU A 92 -0.65 -1.93 18.66
C LEU A 92 0.20 -0.78 18.13
N GLU A 93 0.61 0.15 18.98
CA GLU A 93 1.58 1.20 18.64
C GLU A 93 2.96 0.60 18.31
N ALA A 94 3.39 -0.42 19.03
CA ALA A 94 4.62 -1.14 18.73
C ALA A 94 4.56 -1.85 17.36
N VAL A 95 3.43 -2.48 17.03
CA VAL A 95 3.18 -3.07 15.70
C VAL A 95 3.27 -1.99 14.61
N ILE A 96 2.60 -0.85 14.80
CA ILE A 96 2.63 0.27 13.84
C ILE A 96 4.06 0.79 13.67
N SER A 97 4.79 0.93 14.77
CA SER A 97 6.17 1.43 14.76
C SER A 97 7.11 0.46 14.04
N HIS A 98 6.97 -0.84 14.30
CA HIS A 98 7.71 -1.89 13.61
C HIS A 98 7.42 -1.87 12.10
N ASP A 99 6.14 -1.86 11.71
CA ASP A 99 5.73 -1.80 10.31
C ASP A 99 6.25 -0.54 9.61
N ARG A 100 6.20 0.60 10.28
CA ARG A 100 6.78 1.84 9.75
C ARG A 100 8.28 1.70 9.53
N GLN A 101 9.03 1.11 10.44
CA GLN A 101 10.47 0.90 10.31
C GLN A 101 10.80 -0.08 9.17
N GLU A 102 10.09 -1.20 9.09
CA GLU A 102 10.29 -2.21 8.05
C GLU A 102 9.92 -1.69 6.65
N LEU A 103 8.86 -0.88 6.58
CA LEU A 103 8.36 -0.29 5.35
C LEU A 103 8.84 1.15 5.14
N GLN A 104 9.73 1.66 6.01
CA GLN A 104 10.42 2.92 5.77
C GLN A 104 11.32 2.81 4.55
N GLY A 105 11.09 3.67 3.58
CA GLY A 105 11.92 3.76 2.41
C GLY A 105 11.17 3.62 1.10
N GLU A 106 11.91 3.26 0.10
CA GLU A 106 11.48 3.21 -1.29
C GLU A 106 10.67 1.95 -1.58
N PHE A 107 9.40 1.91 -1.22
CA PHE A 107 8.50 0.85 -1.67
C PHE A 107 7.37 1.38 -2.56
N CYS A 108 6.98 0.57 -3.53
CA CYS A 108 5.89 0.91 -4.43
C CYS A 108 4.53 0.77 -3.74
N ARG A 109 3.73 1.85 -3.74
CA ARG A 109 2.38 1.87 -3.15
C ARG A 109 1.28 1.32 -4.06
N GLY A 110 1.67 0.79 -5.24
CA GLY A 110 0.74 0.13 -6.18
C GLY A 110 -0.32 1.05 -6.79
N CYS A 111 -0.10 2.36 -6.84
CA CYS A 111 -1.07 3.34 -7.33
C CYS A 111 -1.33 3.29 -8.84
N GLY A 112 -0.36 2.80 -9.65
CA GLY A 112 -0.51 2.61 -11.08
C GLY A 112 -0.26 3.85 -11.96
N TYR A 113 0.08 5.03 -11.41
CA TYR A 113 0.32 6.25 -12.21
C TYR A 113 1.47 6.10 -13.24
N CYS A 114 2.40 5.20 -12.99
CA CYS A 114 3.51 4.89 -13.91
C CYS A 114 3.08 4.02 -15.11
N MET A 115 1.87 3.49 -15.10
CA MET A 115 1.36 2.64 -16.18
C MET A 115 0.80 3.48 -17.33
N PRO A 116 0.68 2.92 -18.59
CA PRO A 116 1.26 1.65 -19.00
C PRO A 116 2.77 1.73 -19.24
N CYS A 117 3.47 0.63 -19.00
CA CYS A 117 4.87 0.48 -19.36
C CYS A 117 5.01 0.16 -20.86
N PRO A 118 5.91 0.83 -21.61
CA PRO A 118 6.11 0.53 -23.04
C PRO A 118 6.66 -0.88 -23.29
N ALA A 119 7.31 -1.50 -22.30
CA ALA A 119 7.76 -2.88 -22.36
C ALA A 119 6.74 -3.89 -21.79
N GLY A 120 5.52 -3.49 -21.50
CA GLY A 120 4.46 -4.38 -20.99
C GLY A 120 4.62 -4.80 -19.52
N ILE A 121 5.57 -4.24 -18.76
CA ILE A 121 5.80 -4.60 -17.36
C ILE A 121 4.65 -4.09 -16.49
N GLU A 122 4.06 -4.97 -15.67
CA GLU A 122 3.08 -4.60 -14.63
C GLU A 122 3.78 -3.97 -13.41
N ILE A 123 4.28 -2.75 -13.57
CA ILE A 123 5.16 -2.07 -12.61
C ILE A 123 4.55 -2.01 -11.20
N ASN A 124 3.26 -1.68 -11.09
CA ASN A 124 2.54 -1.54 -9.83
C ASN A 124 2.44 -2.83 -9.01
N ASN A 125 2.55 -3.99 -9.66
CA ASN A 125 2.60 -5.31 -9.02
C ASN A 125 4.04 -5.74 -8.79
N CYS A 126 4.86 -5.69 -9.82
CA CYS A 126 6.23 -6.20 -9.78
C CYS A 126 7.15 -5.40 -8.83
N ALA A 127 7.01 -4.07 -8.76
CA ALA A 127 7.88 -3.21 -7.95
C ALA A 127 7.65 -3.31 -6.43
N ARG A 128 6.73 -4.16 -5.98
CA ARG A 128 6.47 -4.43 -4.56
C ARG A 128 6.43 -5.93 -4.22
N MET A 129 6.84 -6.77 -5.16
CA MET A 129 6.70 -8.22 -5.06
C MET A 129 7.40 -8.81 -3.83
N SER A 130 8.60 -8.33 -3.49
CA SER A 130 9.34 -8.78 -2.30
C SER A 130 8.55 -8.60 -1.00
N LEU A 131 7.81 -7.50 -0.88
CA LEU A 131 6.95 -7.24 0.27
C LEU A 131 5.70 -8.11 0.24
N MET A 132 5.08 -8.27 -0.94
CA MET A 132 3.88 -9.09 -1.09
C MET A 132 4.13 -10.56 -0.76
N ILE A 133 5.27 -11.11 -1.14
CA ILE A 133 5.64 -12.51 -0.80
C ILE A 133 5.75 -12.70 0.72
N ARG A 134 6.27 -11.71 1.44
CA ARG A 134 6.50 -11.79 2.89
C ARG A 134 5.27 -11.46 3.74
N ARG A 135 4.32 -10.71 3.19
CA ARG A 135 3.18 -10.18 3.96
C ARG A 135 1.81 -10.68 3.50
N ALA A 136 1.71 -11.23 2.30
CA ALA A 136 0.52 -11.88 1.78
C ALA A 136 0.74 -13.40 1.69
N PRO A 137 -0.28 -14.22 1.40
CA PRO A 137 -0.07 -15.65 1.13
C PRO A 137 0.92 -15.84 -0.02
N SER A 138 2.15 -16.26 0.32
CA SER A 138 3.28 -16.36 -0.62
C SER A 138 2.98 -17.25 -1.83
N ALA A 139 2.21 -18.33 -1.63
CA ALA A 139 1.82 -19.26 -2.70
C ALA A 139 1.10 -18.55 -3.87
N ALA A 140 0.29 -17.53 -3.59
CA ALA A 140 -0.40 -16.75 -4.62
C ALA A 140 0.55 -15.89 -5.45
N GLN A 141 1.72 -15.55 -4.91
CA GLN A 141 2.73 -14.73 -5.55
C GLN A 141 3.78 -15.55 -6.34
N LEU A 142 3.77 -16.87 -6.20
CA LEU A 142 4.76 -17.78 -6.79
C LEU A 142 4.17 -18.64 -7.93
N THR A 143 2.97 -18.33 -8.40
CA THR A 143 2.32 -19.01 -9.51
C THR A 143 3.08 -18.84 -10.82
N PRO A 144 2.96 -19.78 -11.79
CA PRO A 144 3.61 -19.65 -13.10
C PRO A 144 3.27 -18.33 -13.81
N GLU A 145 2.01 -17.88 -13.71
CA GLU A 145 1.58 -16.61 -14.28
C GLU A 145 2.33 -15.41 -13.66
N MET A 146 2.52 -15.42 -12.33
CA MET A 146 3.23 -14.36 -11.65
C MET A 146 4.73 -14.39 -11.95
N GLN A 147 5.30 -15.59 -12.13
CA GLN A 147 6.70 -15.76 -12.56
C GLN A 147 6.93 -15.12 -13.95
N GLU A 148 6.02 -15.35 -14.90
CA GLU A 148 6.08 -14.75 -16.22
C GLU A 148 6.04 -13.21 -16.13
N LYS A 149 5.11 -12.66 -15.33
CA LYS A 149 5.02 -11.21 -15.10
C LYS A 149 6.29 -10.63 -14.47
N MET A 150 6.90 -11.33 -13.54
CA MET A 150 8.15 -10.90 -12.91
C MET A 150 9.33 -10.97 -13.90
N LEU A 151 9.42 -12.01 -14.72
CA LEU A 151 10.46 -12.15 -15.73
C LEU A 151 10.35 -11.10 -16.85
N GLN A 152 9.14 -10.55 -17.09
CA GLN A 152 8.95 -9.44 -18.01
C GLN A 152 9.81 -8.20 -17.67
N ILE A 153 10.27 -8.08 -16.41
CA ILE A 153 11.17 -7.00 -15.99
C ILE A 153 12.50 -7.02 -16.77
N GLU A 154 12.97 -8.18 -17.22
CA GLU A 154 14.19 -8.31 -18.04
C GLU A 154 14.12 -7.55 -19.36
N ASN A 155 12.91 -7.30 -19.85
CA ASN A 155 12.67 -6.52 -21.05
C ASN A 155 12.60 -4.99 -20.79
N CYS A 156 13.05 -4.54 -19.61
CA CYS A 156 13.03 -3.12 -19.28
C CYS A 156 13.88 -2.30 -20.24
N LEU A 157 13.29 -1.30 -20.86
CA LEU A 157 13.98 -0.38 -21.79
C LEU A 157 14.81 0.69 -21.09
N HIS A 158 14.85 0.72 -19.76
CA HIS A 158 15.49 1.75 -18.92
C HIS A 158 15.15 3.19 -19.33
N CYS A 159 13.95 3.39 -19.91
CA CYS A 159 13.51 4.69 -20.45
C CYS A 159 13.16 5.73 -19.36
N GLY A 160 13.14 5.37 -18.08
CA GLY A 160 12.88 6.27 -16.95
C GLY A 160 11.44 6.81 -16.83
N LYS A 161 10.53 6.46 -17.75
CA LYS A 161 9.14 6.95 -17.78
C LYS A 161 8.38 6.64 -16.49
N CYS A 162 8.61 5.49 -15.88
CA CYS A 162 7.98 5.10 -14.62
C CYS A 162 8.49 5.94 -13.44
N LYS A 163 9.77 6.26 -13.39
CA LYS A 163 10.37 7.14 -12.38
C LYS A 163 9.81 8.57 -12.48
N SER A 164 9.75 9.14 -13.69
CA SER A 164 9.24 10.50 -13.90
C SER A 164 7.75 10.68 -13.58
N LYS A 165 6.97 9.60 -13.63
CA LYS A 165 5.54 9.60 -13.31
C LYS A 165 5.22 9.21 -11.86
N CYS A 166 6.22 8.80 -11.08
CA CYS A 166 5.99 8.35 -9.71
C CYS A 166 5.73 9.55 -8.79
N PRO A 167 4.53 9.67 -8.18
CA PRO A 167 4.22 10.77 -7.27
C PRO A 167 4.99 10.69 -5.95
N TYR A 168 5.68 9.56 -5.70
CA TYR A 168 6.49 9.31 -4.50
C TYR A 168 7.99 9.42 -4.79
N ASN A 169 8.39 9.90 -5.95
CA ASN A 169 9.78 10.06 -6.39
C ASN A 169 10.63 8.78 -6.29
N LEU A 170 10.01 7.61 -6.42
CA LEU A 170 10.71 6.33 -6.32
C LEU A 170 11.61 6.10 -7.54
N ASP A 171 12.79 5.52 -7.30
CA ASP A 171 13.60 4.93 -8.38
C ASP A 171 12.98 3.59 -8.81
N THR A 172 11.90 3.69 -9.60
CA THR A 172 11.10 2.55 -10.00
C THR A 172 11.89 1.51 -10.80
N PRO A 173 12.79 1.87 -11.72
CA PRO A 173 13.67 0.89 -12.38
C PRO A 173 14.52 0.09 -11.39
N ALA A 174 15.21 0.75 -10.46
CA ALA A 174 16.01 0.09 -9.44
C ALA A 174 15.16 -0.78 -8.49
N LEU A 175 13.93 -0.36 -8.17
CA LEU A 175 12.97 -1.17 -7.43
C LEU A 175 12.59 -2.45 -8.18
N LEU A 176 12.32 -2.37 -9.47
CA LEU A 176 11.98 -3.54 -10.30
C LEU A 176 13.13 -4.55 -10.31
N GLU A 177 14.37 -4.09 -10.53
CA GLU A 177 15.56 -4.94 -10.55
C GLU A 177 15.79 -5.65 -9.20
N ARG A 178 15.67 -4.91 -8.09
CA ARG A 178 15.79 -5.47 -6.74
C ARG A 178 14.72 -6.54 -6.47
N ASN A 179 13.46 -6.25 -6.83
CA ASN A 179 12.37 -7.20 -6.67
C ASN A 179 12.53 -8.44 -7.54
N LEU A 180 12.99 -8.30 -8.78
CA LEU A 180 13.27 -9.44 -9.66
C LEU A 180 14.39 -10.32 -9.12
N LYS A 181 15.47 -9.71 -8.62
CA LYS A 181 16.59 -10.44 -8.02
C LYS A 181 16.11 -11.26 -6.82
N ASP A 182 15.43 -10.62 -5.87
CA ASP A 182 14.91 -11.29 -4.67
C ASP A 182 13.91 -12.40 -5.05
N TYR A 183 13.05 -12.16 -6.04
CA TYR A 183 12.09 -13.14 -6.54
C TYR A 183 12.77 -14.40 -7.09
N LYS A 184 13.83 -14.22 -7.90
CA LYS A 184 14.62 -15.34 -8.44
C LYS A 184 15.34 -16.12 -7.34
N GLU A 185 15.86 -15.43 -6.33
CA GLU A 185 16.51 -16.08 -5.18
C GLU A 185 15.51 -16.94 -4.39
N ILE A 186 14.28 -16.44 -4.20
CA ILE A 186 13.19 -17.19 -3.53
C ILE A 186 12.79 -18.42 -4.35
N LEU A 187 12.66 -18.30 -5.67
CA LEU A 187 12.39 -19.44 -6.54
C LEU A 187 13.52 -20.48 -6.51
N ALA A 188 14.75 -20.05 -6.26
CA ALA A 188 15.92 -20.91 -6.10
C ALA A 188 16.02 -21.55 -4.69
N GLY A 189 15.08 -21.28 -3.78
CA GLY A 189 15.02 -21.89 -2.44
C GLY A 189 15.47 -20.99 -1.29
N LYS A 190 15.66 -19.68 -1.51
CA LYS A 190 15.90 -18.75 -0.41
C LYS A 190 14.66 -18.71 0.49
N ALA A 191 14.87 -18.76 1.80
CA ALA A 191 13.79 -18.58 2.77
C ALA A 191 13.10 -17.21 2.62
N ILE A 192 11.78 -17.20 2.77
CA ILE A 192 10.92 -16.02 2.69
C ILE A 192 10.93 -15.26 4.01
#